data_f11d688bd688f7c18c1160de128ec7bb
#
_entry.id   f11d688bd688f7c18c1160de128ec7bb
#
_cell.length_a   1.000
_cell.length_b   1.000
_cell.length_c   1.000
_cell.angle_alpha   90.00
_cell.angle_beta   90.00
_cell.angle_gamma   90.00
#
_symmetry.space_group_name_H-M   'P 1'
#
loop_
_entity.id
_entity.type
_entity.pdbx_description
1 polymer ?
#
loop_
_entity_poly.entity_id
_entity_poly.type
_entity_poly.pdbx_seq_one_letter_code
_entity_poly.pdbx_strand_id
1 'polypeptide(L)'
;ISFVEHDIPLAFGSVKDEKLLADFRESTRNAVAALRSYENFLRKELLPVSKGDFRLGAEAFRKKLQYDELVEIPLSRLREIGYADLRRNQELLKKAAAQVDPSKSTRDVLAQIRKDHPPANQLLQSFRDTLASLRTFIEQHKIVTIPSNLEPVVEETPPFARALTTAAMDTPGPYETKAPGGIFQVTLPDPKTSSEQVEKYLQGFSRSGLISTAIHEVYPGHFEQYLWTLKIHSKVRQLLYCGTNGEGFAHYTEQMMLDEGYSSDPKVRVGQLVDALLRNSRYIAGLEMHTGNMTVEQAKSFFKKEGYQVAPIAEVEARRGTSDPLYML
;
A
#
# COMPACT_ATOMS: atom_id res chain seq x y z
N ILE A 1 -1.67 -19.78 -9.44
CA ILE A 1 -1.45 -20.77 -10.54
C ILE A 1 -0.59 -20.11 -11.61
N SER A 2 -1.00 -18.95 -12.18
CA SER A 2 -0.27 -18.24 -13.24
C SER A 2 1.21 -18.02 -12.91
N PHE A 3 1.54 -17.64 -11.69
CA PHE A 3 2.93 -17.49 -11.23
C PHE A 3 3.75 -18.77 -11.41
N VAL A 4 3.18 -19.93 -11.04
CA VAL A 4 3.88 -21.23 -11.18
C VAL A 4 3.97 -21.66 -12.65
N GLU A 5 2.95 -21.36 -13.47
CA GLU A 5 2.90 -21.75 -14.88
C GLU A 5 3.78 -20.87 -15.77
N HIS A 6 3.93 -19.57 -15.45
CA HIS A 6 4.51 -18.60 -16.37
C HIS A 6 5.73 -17.85 -15.82
N ASP A 7 5.66 -17.37 -14.56
CA ASP A 7 6.68 -16.47 -14.04
C ASP A 7 7.90 -17.23 -13.52
N ILE A 8 7.71 -18.32 -12.76
CA ILE A 8 8.82 -19.16 -12.28
C ILE A 8 9.65 -19.74 -13.44
N PRO A 9 9.08 -20.30 -14.52
CA PRO A 9 9.86 -20.77 -15.66
C PRO A 9 10.74 -19.71 -16.29
N LEU A 10 10.31 -18.46 -16.35
CA LEU A 10 11.11 -17.36 -16.91
C LEU A 10 12.37 -17.09 -16.09
N ALA A 11 12.31 -17.25 -14.77
CA ALA A 11 13.46 -17.04 -13.89
C ALA A 11 14.59 -18.06 -14.14
N PHE A 12 14.29 -19.23 -14.73
CA PHE A 12 15.24 -20.29 -15.02
C PHE A 12 15.63 -20.37 -16.50
N GLY A 13 15.32 -19.35 -17.31
CA GLY A 13 15.63 -19.33 -18.75
C GLY A 13 17.12 -19.43 -19.09
N SER A 14 18.02 -19.14 -18.14
CA SER A 14 19.48 -19.29 -18.32
C SER A 14 20.02 -20.70 -18.00
N VAL A 15 19.22 -21.58 -17.38
CA VAL A 15 19.62 -22.95 -17.04
C VAL A 15 19.72 -23.79 -18.31
N LYS A 16 20.84 -24.50 -18.48
CA LYS A 16 21.11 -25.33 -19.67
C LYS A 16 21.13 -26.83 -19.39
N ASP A 17 20.90 -27.24 -18.15
CA ASP A 17 20.83 -28.67 -17.79
C ASP A 17 19.44 -29.21 -18.17
N GLU A 18 19.41 -29.96 -19.27
CA GLU A 18 18.17 -30.51 -19.85
C GLU A 18 17.44 -31.48 -18.91
N LYS A 19 18.19 -32.24 -18.09
CA LYS A 19 17.60 -33.16 -17.11
C LYS A 19 16.91 -32.37 -16.00
N LEU A 20 17.61 -31.38 -15.45
CA LEU A 20 17.04 -30.51 -14.41
C LEU A 20 15.81 -29.74 -14.92
N LEU A 21 15.85 -29.25 -16.17
CA LEU A 21 14.70 -28.59 -16.78
C LEU A 21 13.53 -29.54 -17.04
N ALA A 22 13.79 -30.83 -17.38
CA ALA A 22 12.75 -31.83 -17.53
C ALA A 22 12.05 -32.12 -16.19
N ASP A 23 12.84 -32.36 -15.13
CA ASP A 23 12.36 -32.58 -13.76
C ASP A 23 11.58 -31.36 -13.24
N PHE A 24 12.05 -30.16 -13.53
CA PHE A 24 11.37 -28.91 -13.19
C PHE A 24 10.02 -28.80 -13.90
N ARG A 25 9.95 -29.07 -15.22
CA ARG A 25 8.69 -29.02 -15.97
C ARG A 25 7.68 -30.05 -15.46
N GLU A 26 8.12 -31.24 -15.08
CA GLU A 26 7.25 -32.26 -14.48
C GLU A 26 6.72 -31.82 -13.12
N SER A 27 7.61 -31.34 -12.25
CA SER A 27 7.23 -30.83 -10.92
C SER A 27 6.26 -29.66 -11.02
N THR A 28 6.47 -28.74 -11.98
CA THR A 28 5.58 -27.62 -12.27
C THR A 28 4.18 -28.11 -12.68
N ARG A 29 4.09 -29.09 -13.62
CA ARG A 29 2.79 -29.66 -14.01
C ARG A 29 2.05 -30.27 -12.83
N ASN A 30 2.75 -31.04 -11.98
CA ASN A 30 2.17 -31.67 -10.81
C ASN A 30 1.68 -30.62 -9.78
N ALA A 31 2.46 -29.58 -9.53
CA ALA A 31 2.08 -28.48 -8.65
C ALA A 31 0.85 -27.73 -9.18
N VAL A 32 0.81 -27.42 -10.47
CA VAL A 32 -0.34 -26.76 -11.11
C VAL A 32 -1.60 -27.64 -11.05
N ALA A 33 -1.48 -28.94 -11.31
CA ALA A 33 -2.61 -29.87 -11.19
C ALA A 33 -3.15 -29.91 -9.76
N ALA A 34 -2.30 -29.96 -8.76
CA ALA A 34 -2.67 -29.92 -7.35
C ALA A 34 -3.37 -28.61 -6.97
N LEU A 35 -2.82 -27.46 -7.42
CA LEU A 35 -3.42 -26.14 -7.18
C LEU A 35 -4.79 -26.00 -7.85
N ARG A 36 -4.98 -26.52 -9.05
CA ARG A 36 -6.29 -26.54 -9.74
C ARG A 36 -7.30 -27.45 -9.03
N SER A 37 -6.86 -28.60 -8.53
CA SER A 37 -7.68 -29.47 -7.71
C SER A 37 -8.12 -28.77 -6.41
N TYR A 38 -7.19 -28.06 -5.75
CA TYR A 38 -7.51 -27.29 -4.57
C TYR A 38 -8.45 -26.13 -4.85
N GLU A 39 -8.27 -25.39 -5.94
CA GLU A 39 -9.22 -24.37 -6.39
C GLU A 39 -10.63 -24.94 -6.61
N ASN A 40 -10.73 -26.10 -7.26
CA ASN A 40 -12.00 -26.77 -7.47
C ASN A 40 -12.67 -27.18 -6.15
N PHE A 41 -11.90 -27.72 -5.21
CA PHE A 41 -12.39 -28.04 -3.86
C PHE A 41 -12.93 -26.76 -3.17
N LEU A 42 -12.14 -25.68 -3.17
CA LEU A 42 -12.58 -24.44 -2.57
C LEU A 42 -13.89 -23.91 -3.18
N ARG A 43 -13.98 -23.90 -4.50
CA ARG A 43 -15.15 -23.35 -5.22
C ARG A 43 -16.38 -24.23 -5.15
N LYS A 44 -16.21 -25.56 -5.30
CA LYS A 44 -17.33 -26.47 -5.49
C LYS A 44 -17.80 -27.15 -4.21
N GLU A 45 -16.89 -27.35 -3.25
CA GLU A 45 -17.18 -28.08 -2.04
C GLU A 45 -17.22 -27.17 -0.81
N LEU A 46 -16.17 -26.35 -0.59
CA LEU A 46 -16.07 -25.52 0.61
C LEU A 46 -16.94 -24.27 0.54
N LEU A 47 -16.85 -23.49 -0.53
CA LEU A 47 -17.55 -22.21 -0.64
C LEU A 47 -19.08 -22.34 -0.51
N PRO A 48 -19.76 -23.33 -1.12
CA PRO A 48 -21.21 -23.47 -1.00
C PRO A 48 -21.71 -23.76 0.42
N VAL A 49 -20.88 -24.38 1.26
CA VAL A 49 -21.21 -24.70 2.65
C VAL A 49 -20.65 -23.70 3.67
N SER A 50 -19.82 -22.75 3.21
CA SER A 50 -19.24 -21.72 4.05
C SER A 50 -20.29 -20.70 4.47
N LYS A 51 -20.54 -20.62 5.80
CA LYS A 51 -21.53 -19.71 6.40
C LYS A 51 -20.91 -18.85 7.52
N GLY A 52 -19.59 -18.78 7.54
CA GLY A 52 -18.87 -17.99 8.56
C GLY A 52 -19.10 -16.49 8.38
N ASP A 53 -19.02 -15.77 9.48
CA ASP A 53 -18.92 -14.32 9.49
C ASP A 53 -17.43 -13.94 9.52
N PHE A 54 -17.02 -12.98 8.71
CA PHE A 54 -15.65 -12.46 8.75
C PHE A 54 -15.36 -11.63 10.01
N ARG A 55 -16.39 -11.20 10.71
CA ARG A 55 -16.27 -10.33 11.88
C ARG A 55 -15.64 -11.08 13.04
N LEU A 56 -14.62 -10.48 13.63
CA LEU A 56 -13.98 -11.03 14.84
C LEU A 56 -14.84 -10.86 16.10
N GLY A 57 -15.65 -9.81 16.13
CA GLY A 57 -16.27 -9.33 17.36
C GLY A 57 -15.29 -8.54 18.24
N ALA A 58 -15.84 -7.75 19.14
CA ALA A 58 -15.09 -6.77 19.94
C ALA A 58 -14.00 -7.39 20.82
N GLU A 59 -14.27 -8.57 21.42
CA GLU A 59 -13.30 -9.23 22.31
C GLU A 59 -12.08 -9.75 21.56
N ALA A 60 -12.28 -10.51 20.47
CA ALA A 60 -11.18 -11.04 19.68
C ALA A 60 -10.38 -9.94 18.99
N PHE A 61 -11.05 -8.89 18.50
CA PHE A 61 -10.40 -7.72 17.91
C PHE A 61 -9.50 -7.01 18.93
N ARG A 62 -9.99 -6.78 20.15
CA ARG A 62 -9.20 -6.19 21.23
C ARG A 62 -7.99 -7.03 21.60
N LYS A 63 -8.14 -8.37 21.70
CA LYS A 63 -7.02 -9.29 21.98
C LYS A 63 -5.98 -9.24 20.85
N LYS A 64 -6.45 -9.21 19.59
CA LYS A 64 -5.55 -9.13 18.45
C LYS A 64 -4.74 -7.82 18.48
N LEU A 65 -5.37 -6.67 18.75
CA LEU A 65 -4.67 -5.41 18.97
C LEU A 65 -3.62 -5.48 20.08
N GLN A 66 -4.00 -6.07 21.20
CA GLN A 66 -3.13 -6.20 22.37
C GLN A 66 -1.89 -7.07 22.08
N TYR A 67 -2.07 -8.21 21.41
CA TYR A 67 -0.99 -9.18 21.24
C TYR A 67 -0.18 -8.98 19.96
N ASP A 68 -0.80 -8.51 18.89
CA ASP A 68 -0.09 -8.28 17.61
C ASP A 68 0.55 -6.90 17.57
N GLU A 69 -0.14 -5.87 18.13
CA GLU A 69 0.25 -4.47 18.00
C GLU A 69 0.62 -3.79 19.34
N LEU A 70 0.51 -4.50 20.45
CA LEU A 70 0.73 -3.98 21.82
C LEU A 70 -0.15 -2.77 22.15
N VAL A 71 -1.34 -2.68 21.55
CA VAL A 71 -2.31 -1.59 21.75
C VAL A 71 -3.36 -2.01 22.75
N GLU A 72 -3.42 -1.33 23.91
CA GLU A 72 -4.37 -1.60 25.00
C GLU A 72 -5.45 -0.51 25.14
N ILE A 73 -5.54 0.41 24.16
CA ILE A 73 -6.51 1.50 24.17
C ILE A 73 -7.92 0.90 23.98
N PRO A 74 -8.92 1.34 24.79
CA PRO A 74 -10.30 0.89 24.64
C PRO A 74 -10.86 1.18 23.24
N LEU A 75 -11.65 0.24 22.68
CA LEU A 75 -12.21 0.37 21.33
C LEU A 75 -13.06 1.64 21.16
N SER A 76 -13.79 2.08 22.21
CA SER A 76 -14.51 3.35 22.19
C SER A 76 -13.58 4.54 21.98
N ARG A 77 -12.44 4.54 22.65
CA ARG A 77 -11.43 5.59 22.52
C ARG A 77 -10.72 5.56 21.17
N LEU A 78 -10.43 4.37 20.65
CA LEU A 78 -9.90 4.23 19.27
C LEU A 78 -10.89 4.81 18.25
N ARG A 79 -12.19 4.52 18.41
CA ARG A 79 -13.25 5.09 17.57
C ARG A 79 -13.27 6.62 17.62
N GLU A 80 -13.23 7.21 18.81
CA GLU A 80 -13.18 8.67 18.99
C GLU A 80 -11.97 9.29 18.29
N ILE A 81 -10.78 8.69 18.45
CA ILE A 81 -9.53 9.15 17.82
C ILE A 81 -9.67 9.10 16.29
N GLY A 82 -10.16 7.98 15.73
CA GLY A 82 -10.33 7.82 14.29
C GLY A 82 -11.26 8.86 13.69
N TYR A 83 -12.42 9.09 14.29
CA TYR A 83 -13.36 10.10 13.78
C TYR A 83 -12.89 11.53 14.00
N ALA A 84 -12.16 11.81 15.07
CA ALA A 84 -11.57 13.14 15.30
C ALA A 84 -10.52 13.46 14.25
N ASP A 85 -9.64 12.49 13.95
CA ASP A 85 -8.59 12.64 12.95
C ASP A 85 -9.17 12.75 11.53
N LEU A 86 -10.17 11.93 11.19
CA LEU A 86 -10.89 12.03 9.92
C LEU A 86 -11.42 13.47 9.70
N ARG A 87 -12.10 14.03 10.67
CA ARG A 87 -12.65 15.39 10.56
C ARG A 87 -11.56 16.44 10.42
N ARG A 88 -10.49 16.31 11.19
CA ARG A 88 -9.32 17.20 11.10
C ARG A 88 -8.73 17.17 9.66
N ASN A 89 -8.52 15.99 9.11
CA ASN A 89 -7.92 15.83 7.80
C ASN A 89 -8.87 16.29 6.67
N GLN A 90 -10.20 16.13 6.84
CA GLN A 90 -11.19 16.68 5.90
C GLN A 90 -11.15 18.22 5.87
N GLU A 91 -11.03 18.89 7.02
CA GLU A 91 -10.91 20.34 7.07
C GLU A 91 -9.56 20.83 6.50
N LEU A 92 -8.47 20.10 6.74
CA LEU A 92 -7.18 20.40 6.14
C LEU A 92 -7.23 20.23 4.62
N LEU A 93 -7.85 19.16 4.12
CA LEU A 93 -8.04 18.94 2.68
C LEU A 93 -8.84 20.07 2.03
N LYS A 94 -9.92 20.49 2.66
CA LYS A 94 -10.74 21.61 2.18
C LYS A 94 -9.93 22.90 2.09
N LYS A 95 -9.11 23.21 3.10
CA LYS A 95 -8.22 24.37 3.11
C LYS A 95 -7.16 24.29 2.01
N ALA A 96 -6.50 23.14 1.87
CA ALA A 96 -5.48 22.93 0.82
C ALA A 96 -6.10 23.01 -0.59
N ALA A 97 -7.28 22.43 -0.80
CA ALA A 97 -8.00 22.52 -2.08
C ALA A 97 -8.37 23.99 -2.42
N ALA A 98 -8.80 24.78 -1.43
CA ALA A 98 -9.09 26.20 -1.64
C ALA A 98 -7.86 27.05 -1.96
N GLN A 99 -6.65 26.61 -1.54
CA GLN A 99 -5.40 27.24 -1.96
C GLN A 99 -5.05 26.93 -3.43
N VAL A 100 -5.46 25.75 -3.95
CA VAL A 100 -5.30 25.40 -5.36
C VAL A 100 -6.27 26.16 -6.25
N ASP A 101 -7.56 26.16 -5.89
CA ASP A 101 -8.61 26.89 -6.61
C ASP A 101 -9.78 27.21 -5.68
N PRO A 102 -9.88 28.46 -5.18
CA PRO A 102 -10.92 28.87 -4.25
C PRO A 102 -12.32 28.93 -4.88
N SER A 103 -12.43 28.90 -6.21
CA SER A 103 -13.71 28.95 -6.93
C SER A 103 -14.36 27.58 -7.09
N LYS A 104 -13.65 26.49 -6.79
CA LYS A 104 -14.09 25.11 -7.00
C LYS A 104 -14.39 24.37 -5.70
N SER A 105 -15.27 23.37 -5.79
CA SER A 105 -15.42 22.42 -4.70
C SER A 105 -14.15 21.58 -4.51
N THR A 106 -13.93 21.07 -3.29
CA THR A 106 -12.83 20.14 -3.00
C THR A 106 -12.81 18.95 -3.98
N ARG A 107 -13.98 18.41 -4.35
CA ARG A 107 -14.07 17.29 -5.30
C ARG A 107 -13.67 17.68 -6.72
N ASP A 108 -14.00 18.88 -7.16
CA ASP A 108 -13.61 19.36 -8.49
C ASP A 108 -12.11 19.63 -8.55
N VAL A 109 -11.52 20.19 -7.50
CA VAL A 109 -10.07 20.35 -7.38
C VAL A 109 -9.36 18.99 -7.44
N LEU A 110 -9.85 17.99 -6.70
CA LEU A 110 -9.31 16.64 -6.75
C LEU A 110 -9.42 16.02 -8.14
N ALA A 111 -10.55 16.19 -8.83
CA ALA A 111 -10.73 15.69 -10.19
C ALA A 111 -9.78 16.38 -11.18
N GLN A 112 -9.46 17.67 -10.97
CA GLN A 112 -8.48 18.39 -11.78
C GLN A 112 -7.06 17.91 -11.51
N ILE A 113 -6.65 17.75 -10.23
CA ILE A 113 -5.31 17.28 -9.85
C ILE A 113 -5.04 15.89 -10.42
N ARG A 114 -6.01 14.99 -10.36
CA ARG A 114 -5.88 13.61 -10.87
C ARG A 114 -5.61 13.52 -12.38
N LYS A 115 -5.92 14.55 -13.16
CA LYS A 115 -5.61 14.62 -14.59
C LYS A 115 -4.14 14.93 -14.87
N ASP A 116 -3.42 15.47 -13.90
CA ASP A 116 -2.00 15.78 -14.01
C ASP A 116 -1.19 14.59 -13.49
N HIS A 117 -0.94 13.63 -14.36
CA HIS A 117 -0.16 12.41 -14.05
C HIS A 117 0.86 12.10 -15.15
N PRO A 118 1.92 11.34 -14.86
CA PRO A 118 2.83 10.85 -15.88
C PRO A 118 2.12 9.91 -16.87
N PRO A 119 2.51 9.85 -18.13
CA PRO A 119 2.08 8.76 -19.01
C PRO A 119 2.67 7.43 -18.54
N ALA A 120 2.04 6.31 -18.90
CA ALA A 120 2.40 4.98 -18.41
C ALA A 120 3.89 4.64 -18.61
N ASN A 121 4.45 4.97 -19.75
CA ASN A 121 5.86 4.73 -20.10
C ASN A 121 6.87 5.62 -19.34
N GLN A 122 6.40 6.62 -18.62
CA GLN A 122 7.24 7.50 -17.80
C GLN A 122 6.98 7.34 -16.29
N LEU A 123 6.06 6.49 -15.90
CA LEU A 123 5.67 6.36 -14.49
C LEU A 123 6.84 5.89 -13.61
N LEU A 124 7.57 4.86 -14.01
CA LEU A 124 8.74 4.38 -13.27
C LEU A 124 9.85 5.45 -13.20
N GLN A 125 10.08 6.18 -14.31
CA GLN A 125 11.08 7.25 -14.32
C GLN A 125 10.68 8.40 -13.41
N SER A 126 9.40 8.76 -13.39
CA SER A 126 8.89 9.80 -12.49
C SER A 126 9.10 9.45 -11.01
N PHE A 127 8.96 8.17 -10.64
CA PHE A 127 9.32 7.72 -9.30
C PHE A 127 10.83 7.81 -9.04
N ARG A 128 11.68 7.37 -9.97
CA ARG A 128 13.15 7.49 -9.80
C ARG A 128 13.59 8.93 -9.58
N ASP A 129 13.07 9.85 -10.38
CA ASP A 129 13.37 11.29 -10.26
C ASP A 129 12.91 11.86 -8.92
N THR A 130 11.72 11.45 -8.47
CA THR A 130 11.18 11.87 -7.16
C THR A 130 12.02 11.33 -6.01
N LEU A 131 12.43 10.05 -6.06
CA LEU A 131 13.27 9.44 -5.03
C LEU A 131 14.64 10.12 -4.93
N ALA A 132 15.28 10.45 -6.06
CA ALA A 132 16.53 11.20 -6.07
C ALA A 132 16.37 12.59 -5.45
N SER A 133 15.26 13.28 -5.75
CA SER A 133 14.93 14.58 -5.17
C SER A 133 14.70 14.50 -3.65
N LEU A 134 13.92 13.50 -3.21
CA LEU A 134 13.64 13.27 -1.77
C LEU A 134 14.93 13.01 -1.00
N ARG A 135 15.78 12.10 -1.47
CA ARG A 135 17.06 11.79 -0.85
C ARG A 135 17.96 13.04 -0.73
N THR A 136 18.09 13.78 -1.82
CA THR A 136 18.87 15.03 -1.85
C THR A 136 18.35 16.03 -0.83
N PHE A 137 17.03 16.22 -0.74
CA PHE A 137 16.40 17.12 0.22
C PHE A 137 16.68 16.69 1.68
N ILE A 138 16.49 15.40 1.98
CA ILE A 138 16.74 14.85 3.32
C ILE A 138 18.18 15.09 3.77
N GLU A 139 19.14 14.81 2.88
CA GLU A 139 20.58 14.97 3.18
C GLU A 139 20.96 16.44 3.35
N GLN A 140 20.49 17.34 2.48
CA GLN A 140 20.78 18.78 2.54
C GLN A 140 20.19 19.46 3.77
N HIS A 141 18.96 19.09 4.14
CA HIS A 141 18.25 19.72 5.27
C HIS A 141 18.43 18.94 6.57
N LYS A 142 19.16 17.81 6.54
CA LYS A 142 19.43 16.96 7.72
C LYS A 142 18.15 16.54 8.45
N ILE A 143 17.12 16.16 7.69
CA ILE A 143 15.81 15.80 8.24
C ILE A 143 15.91 14.52 9.07
N VAL A 144 16.49 13.47 8.48
CA VAL A 144 16.81 12.19 9.14
C VAL A 144 18.18 11.71 8.64
N THR A 145 18.79 10.79 9.38
CA THR A 145 20.05 10.16 8.96
C THR A 145 19.75 8.92 8.15
N ILE A 146 20.11 8.91 6.86
CA ILE A 146 20.06 7.70 6.02
C ILE A 146 21.27 6.81 6.39
N PRO A 147 21.07 5.63 7.01
CA PRO A 147 22.15 4.88 7.63
C PRO A 147 23.00 4.04 6.66
N SER A 148 22.70 4.08 5.35
CA SER A 148 23.34 3.27 4.32
C SER A 148 23.32 3.95 2.95
N ASN A 149 24.28 3.58 2.09
CA ASN A 149 24.32 4.00 0.70
C ASN A 149 23.53 3.04 -0.23
N LEU A 150 22.85 2.03 0.33
CA LEU A 150 21.96 1.19 -0.43
C LEU A 150 20.80 2.02 -1.00
N GLU A 151 20.45 1.74 -2.24
CA GLU A 151 19.31 2.36 -2.92
C GLU A 151 18.32 1.27 -3.38
N PRO A 152 17.02 1.53 -3.36
CA PRO A 152 16.07 0.58 -3.91
C PRO A 152 16.10 0.62 -5.43
N VAL A 153 15.89 -0.53 -6.05
CA VAL A 153 15.65 -0.60 -7.49
C VAL A 153 14.16 -0.32 -7.74
N VAL A 154 13.86 0.58 -8.68
CA VAL A 154 12.47 0.87 -9.08
C VAL A 154 12.12 0.01 -10.28
N GLU A 155 11.21 -0.94 -10.10
CA GLU A 155 10.81 -1.92 -11.10
C GLU A 155 9.29 -2.02 -11.24
N GLU A 156 8.86 -2.61 -12.34
CA GLU A 156 7.46 -2.96 -12.54
C GLU A 156 7.06 -4.12 -11.62
N THR A 157 5.90 -4.01 -10.98
CA THR A 157 5.35 -5.09 -10.15
C THR A 157 5.24 -6.39 -10.96
N PRO A 158 5.77 -7.52 -10.46
CA PRO A 158 5.65 -8.81 -11.12
C PRO A 158 4.19 -9.18 -11.43
N PRO A 159 3.92 -9.89 -12.54
CA PRO A 159 2.56 -10.17 -12.99
C PRO A 159 1.64 -10.78 -11.93
N PHE A 160 2.16 -11.68 -11.10
CA PHE A 160 1.39 -12.34 -10.05
C PHE A 160 0.97 -11.41 -8.89
N ALA A 161 1.68 -10.31 -8.68
CA ALA A 161 1.43 -9.37 -7.59
C ALA A 161 0.61 -8.14 -8.04
N ARG A 162 0.42 -7.91 -9.35
CA ARG A 162 -0.25 -6.71 -9.89
C ARG A 162 -1.69 -6.50 -9.38
N ALA A 163 -2.39 -7.58 -9.06
CA ALA A 163 -3.74 -7.50 -8.51
C ALA A 163 -3.78 -7.16 -7.01
N LEU A 164 -2.64 -7.15 -6.33
CA LEU A 164 -2.54 -6.99 -4.87
C LEU A 164 -2.10 -5.59 -4.46
N THR A 165 -1.36 -4.89 -5.33
CA THR A 165 -0.81 -3.57 -4.99
C THR A 165 -0.69 -2.67 -6.22
N THR A 166 -0.72 -1.37 -6.00
CA THR A 166 -0.41 -0.35 -7.01
C THR A 166 1.04 0.12 -6.92
N ALA A 167 1.57 0.18 -5.70
CA ALA A 167 2.98 0.42 -5.39
C ALA A 167 3.30 -0.23 -4.05
N ALA A 168 4.50 -0.76 -3.89
CA ALA A 168 4.93 -1.38 -2.64
C ALA A 168 6.46 -1.44 -2.55
N MET A 169 6.99 -1.27 -1.33
CA MET A 169 8.38 -1.54 -1.03
C MET A 169 8.57 -3.01 -0.65
N ASP A 170 9.31 -3.74 -1.48
CA ASP A 170 9.73 -5.11 -1.18
C ASP A 170 11.17 -5.09 -0.64
N THR A 171 11.33 -5.56 0.58
CA THR A 171 12.63 -5.60 1.24
C THR A 171 13.07 -7.03 1.48
N PRO A 172 14.37 -7.33 1.34
CA PRO A 172 14.91 -8.64 1.68
C PRO A 172 14.66 -8.98 3.15
N GLY A 173 14.70 -10.28 3.47
CA GLY A 173 14.64 -10.72 4.86
C GLY A 173 15.73 -10.06 5.71
N PRO A 174 15.52 -9.86 7.02
CA PRO A 174 16.42 -9.07 7.88
C PRO A 174 17.82 -9.66 8.05
N TYR A 175 18.01 -10.92 7.64
CA TYR A 175 19.31 -11.62 7.69
C TYR A 175 19.93 -11.86 6.30
N GLU A 176 19.33 -11.28 5.26
CA GLU A 176 19.90 -11.35 3.91
C GLU A 176 21.17 -10.48 3.82
N THR A 177 22.27 -11.09 3.41
CA THR A 177 23.58 -10.42 3.33
C THR A 177 24.15 -10.37 1.92
N LYS A 178 23.60 -11.19 0.99
CA LYS A 178 24.10 -11.27 -0.39
C LYS A 178 23.39 -10.29 -1.31
N ALA A 179 22.11 -10.07 -1.09
CA ALA A 179 21.27 -9.15 -1.86
C ALA A 179 20.48 -8.22 -0.92
N PRO A 180 21.17 -7.31 -0.20
CA PRO A 180 20.53 -6.48 0.83
C PRO A 180 19.75 -5.30 0.26
N GLY A 181 19.73 -5.10 -1.06
CA GLY A 181 18.95 -4.04 -1.72
C GLY A 181 17.47 -4.34 -1.71
N GLY A 182 16.63 -3.30 -1.66
CA GLY A 182 15.19 -3.43 -1.79
C GLY A 182 14.69 -3.15 -3.21
N ILE A 183 13.47 -3.54 -3.50
CA ILE A 183 12.79 -3.29 -4.77
C ILE A 183 11.54 -2.46 -4.51
N PHE A 184 11.50 -1.26 -5.06
CA PHE A 184 10.27 -0.47 -5.09
C PHE A 184 9.46 -0.87 -6.32
N GLN A 185 8.44 -1.65 -6.10
CA GLN A 185 7.55 -2.18 -7.13
C GLN A 185 6.44 -1.18 -7.44
N VAL A 186 6.22 -0.90 -8.73
CA VAL A 186 5.14 -0.04 -9.21
C VAL A 186 4.35 -0.79 -10.27
N THR A 187 3.06 -0.93 -10.07
CA THR A 187 2.18 -1.61 -11.03
C THR A 187 1.86 -0.67 -12.19
N LEU A 188 2.23 -1.06 -13.40
CA LEU A 188 1.85 -0.35 -14.62
C LEU A 188 0.45 -0.78 -15.08
N PRO A 189 -0.28 0.07 -15.80
CA PRO A 189 -1.57 -0.30 -16.38
C PRO A 189 -1.40 -1.47 -17.36
N ASP A 190 -2.34 -2.42 -17.35
CA ASP A 190 -2.32 -3.55 -18.28
C ASP A 190 -2.49 -3.02 -19.72
N PRO A 191 -1.51 -3.29 -20.63
CA PRO A 191 -1.56 -2.82 -22.02
C PRO A 191 -2.73 -3.41 -22.83
N LYS A 192 -3.39 -4.46 -22.30
CA LYS A 192 -4.57 -5.09 -22.91
C LYS A 192 -5.88 -4.37 -22.57
N THR A 193 -5.85 -3.40 -21.67
CA THR A 193 -7.05 -2.64 -21.30
C THR A 193 -7.30 -1.47 -22.24
N SER A 194 -8.52 -0.92 -22.24
CA SER A 194 -8.87 0.22 -23.07
C SER A 194 -8.11 1.49 -22.62
N SER A 195 -7.89 2.42 -23.56
CA SER A 195 -7.27 3.71 -23.25
C SER A 195 -7.98 4.48 -22.13
N GLU A 196 -9.31 4.35 -22.04
CA GLU A 196 -10.10 4.96 -20.97
C GLU A 196 -9.78 4.32 -19.61
N GLN A 197 -9.60 3.00 -19.56
CA GLN A 197 -9.22 2.29 -18.33
C GLN A 197 -7.78 2.62 -17.91
N VAL A 198 -6.86 2.70 -18.88
CA VAL A 198 -5.48 3.15 -18.64
C VAL A 198 -5.47 4.55 -18.04
N GLU A 199 -6.22 5.50 -18.63
CA GLU A 199 -6.34 6.87 -18.14
C GLU A 199 -6.89 6.90 -16.70
N LYS A 200 -7.97 6.18 -16.43
CA LYS A 200 -8.54 6.08 -15.07
C LYS A 200 -7.56 5.48 -14.06
N TYR A 201 -6.74 4.53 -14.50
CA TYR A 201 -5.70 3.94 -13.65
C TYR A 201 -4.61 4.97 -13.31
N LEU A 202 -4.11 5.67 -14.32
CA LEU A 202 -3.04 6.67 -14.16
C LEU A 202 -3.48 7.87 -13.31
N GLN A 203 -4.76 8.19 -13.27
CA GLN A 203 -5.31 9.19 -12.35
C GLN A 203 -5.11 8.87 -10.86
N GLY A 204 -4.80 7.62 -10.52
CA GLY A 204 -4.34 7.21 -9.19
C GLY A 204 -2.89 7.62 -8.88
N PHE A 205 -2.11 7.98 -9.91
CA PHE A 205 -0.71 8.40 -9.81
C PHE A 205 -0.53 9.86 -10.23
N SER A 206 -1.41 10.75 -9.76
CA SER A 206 -1.18 12.18 -10.01
C SER A 206 0.22 12.58 -9.55
N ARG A 207 0.85 13.56 -10.24
CA ARG A 207 2.21 14.02 -9.89
C ARG A 207 2.34 14.44 -8.43
N SER A 208 1.29 14.98 -7.85
CA SER A 208 1.23 15.36 -6.45
C SER A 208 1.07 14.14 -5.52
N GLY A 209 0.26 13.14 -5.88
CA GLY A 209 0.08 11.91 -5.10
C GLY A 209 1.31 10.98 -5.17
N LEU A 210 1.98 10.94 -6.33
CA LEU A 210 3.21 10.19 -6.52
C LEU A 210 4.30 10.55 -5.49
N ILE A 211 4.40 11.83 -5.11
CA ILE A 211 5.34 12.29 -4.07
C ILE A 211 5.01 11.65 -2.72
N SER A 212 3.74 11.66 -2.31
CA SER A 212 3.30 11.03 -1.06
C SER A 212 3.60 9.53 -1.04
N THR A 213 3.31 8.83 -2.14
CA THR A 213 3.64 7.41 -2.30
C THR A 213 5.15 7.16 -2.21
N ALA A 214 5.99 7.97 -2.88
CA ALA A 214 7.44 7.84 -2.85
C ALA A 214 8.02 8.07 -1.44
N ILE A 215 7.47 9.00 -0.68
CA ILE A 215 7.83 9.24 0.72
C ILE A 215 7.46 8.02 1.57
N HIS A 216 6.23 7.55 1.45
CA HIS A 216 5.72 6.41 2.22
C HIS A 216 6.53 5.13 1.99
N GLU A 217 6.73 4.78 0.73
CA GLU A 217 7.36 3.52 0.37
C GLU A 217 8.89 3.57 0.56
N VAL A 218 9.52 4.73 0.32
CA VAL A 218 10.98 4.76 0.24
C VAL A 218 11.60 5.76 1.22
N TYR A 219 11.59 7.07 0.93
CA TYR A 219 12.36 8.08 1.66
C TYR A 219 11.51 9.20 2.24
N PRO A 220 11.43 9.30 3.58
CA PRO A 220 12.04 8.47 4.63
C PRO A 220 11.09 7.40 5.21
N GLY A 221 10.29 6.72 4.37
CA GLY A 221 9.31 5.72 4.75
C GLY A 221 9.86 4.30 4.98
N HIS A 222 9.20 3.29 4.37
CA HIS A 222 9.49 1.87 4.61
C HIS A 222 10.93 1.46 4.31
N PHE A 223 11.53 1.94 3.21
CA PHE A 223 12.91 1.59 2.89
C PHE A 223 13.89 2.15 3.92
N GLU A 224 13.67 3.36 4.40
CA GLU A 224 14.47 3.95 5.48
C GLU A 224 14.35 3.12 6.77
N GLN A 225 13.13 2.70 7.16
CA GLN A 225 12.92 1.80 8.30
C GLN A 225 13.69 0.50 8.14
N TYR A 226 13.65 -0.09 6.94
CA TYR A 226 14.42 -1.30 6.63
C TYR A 226 15.92 -1.07 6.82
N LEU A 227 16.48 0.01 6.29
CA LEU A 227 17.91 0.33 6.44
C LEU A 227 18.32 0.45 7.92
N TRP A 228 17.47 1.02 8.76
CA TRP A 228 17.68 1.06 10.21
C TRP A 228 17.52 -0.31 10.86
N THR A 229 16.61 -1.14 10.39
CA THR A 229 16.46 -2.52 10.88
C THR A 229 17.75 -3.33 10.71
N LEU A 230 18.50 -3.12 9.63
CA LEU A 230 19.81 -3.76 9.41
C LEU A 230 20.87 -3.34 10.45
N LYS A 231 20.69 -2.22 11.16
CA LYS A 231 21.59 -1.72 12.20
C LYS A 231 21.24 -2.21 13.61
N ILE A 232 20.10 -2.87 13.78
CA ILE A 232 19.66 -3.39 15.08
C ILE A 232 20.49 -4.63 15.43
N HIS A 233 21.10 -4.67 16.61
CA HIS A 233 21.89 -5.84 17.05
C HIS A 233 21.05 -7.04 17.50
N SER A 234 19.82 -6.82 17.94
CA SER A 234 18.91 -7.88 18.39
C SER A 234 18.25 -8.57 17.21
N LYS A 235 18.57 -9.83 16.98
CA LYS A 235 17.94 -10.65 15.93
C LYS A 235 16.41 -10.77 16.09
N VAL A 236 15.92 -10.81 17.31
CA VAL A 236 14.49 -10.83 17.61
C VAL A 236 13.82 -9.55 17.11
N ARG A 237 14.41 -8.38 17.42
CA ARG A 237 13.87 -7.10 16.98
C ARG A 237 14.01 -6.86 15.47
N GLN A 238 15.00 -7.47 14.82
CA GLN A 238 15.09 -7.43 13.35
C GLN A 238 13.96 -8.24 12.69
N LEU A 239 13.57 -9.37 13.31
CA LEU A 239 12.57 -10.28 12.77
C LEU A 239 11.14 -9.85 13.05
N LEU A 240 10.89 -9.30 14.25
CA LEU A 240 9.55 -8.92 14.66
C LEU A 240 9.16 -7.58 14.06
N TYR A 241 8.03 -7.56 13.39
CA TYR A 241 7.42 -6.38 12.78
C TYR A 241 6.12 -6.05 13.52
N CYS A 242 5.88 -4.76 13.72
CA CYS A 242 4.63 -4.23 14.24
C CYS A 242 3.99 -3.36 13.15
N GLY A 243 2.83 -3.77 12.65
CA GLY A 243 2.12 -3.09 11.54
C GLY A 243 1.82 -1.64 11.87
N THR A 244 1.30 -1.38 13.06
CA THR A 244 0.99 -0.01 13.53
C THR A 244 2.23 0.88 13.55
N ASN A 245 3.40 0.38 13.93
CA ASN A 245 4.64 1.15 13.90
C ASN A 245 5.14 1.34 12.47
N GLY A 246 5.18 0.28 11.66
CA GLY A 246 5.69 0.34 10.29
C GLY A 246 4.88 1.29 9.40
N GLU A 247 3.59 1.04 9.30
CA GLU A 247 2.68 1.85 8.49
C GLU A 247 2.49 3.27 9.08
N GLY A 248 2.37 3.35 10.41
CA GLY A 248 2.20 4.63 11.09
C GLY A 248 3.39 5.56 10.93
N PHE A 249 4.63 5.04 10.97
CA PHE A 249 5.82 5.83 10.70
C PHE A 249 5.85 6.30 9.24
N ALA A 250 5.66 5.42 8.29
CA ALA A 250 5.65 5.77 6.87
C ALA A 250 4.57 6.84 6.57
N HIS A 251 3.39 6.70 7.16
CA HIS A 251 2.33 7.71 7.04
C HIS A 251 2.71 9.05 7.72
N TYR A 252 3.34 9.01 8.88
CA TYR A 252 3.83 10.22 9.56
C TYR A 252 4.84 10.96 8.69
N THR A 253 5.76 10.24 8.01
CA THR A 253 6.78 10.86 7.18
C THR A 253 6.21 11.59 5.95
N GLU A 254 5.05 11.17 5.41
CA GLU A 254 4.35 11.89 4.35
C GLU A 254 4.02 13.34 4.77
N GLN A 255 3.51 13.52 5.98
CA GLN A 255 3.22 14.85 6.52
C GLN A 255 4.51 15.57 6.91
N MET A 256 5.42 14.89 7.60
CA MET A 256 6.69 15.44 8.08
C MET A 256 7.49 16.10 6.94
N MET A 257 7.66 15.42 5.81
CA MET A 257 8.42 15.94 4.67
C MET A 257 7.85 17.25 4.13
N LEU A 258 6.53 17.38 4.12
CA LEU A 258 5.87 18.62 3.69
C LEU A 258 5.95 19.73 4.76
N ASP A 259 5.93 19.37 6.03
CA ASP A 259 6.07 20.33 7.13
C ASP A 259 7.53 20.84 7.23
N GLU A 260 8.52 20.02 6.85
CA GLU A 260 9.92 20.39 6.69
C GLU A 260 10.24 21.16 5.40
N GLY A 261 9.21 21.40 4.54
CA GLY A 261 9.32 22.27 3.39
C GLY A 261 9.77 21.61 2.08
N TYR A 262 9.64 20.27 1.96
CA TYR A 262 9.96 19.59 0.71
C TYR A 262 9.18 20.13 -0.50
N SER A 263 7.94 20.54 -0.29
CA SER A 263 7.15 21.20 -1.33
C SER A 263 6.21 22.24 -0.73
N SER A 264 6.16 23.42 -1.37
CA SER A 264 5.20 24.48 -1.08
C SER A 264 3.97 24.45 -2.03
N ASP A 265 3.93 23.53 -2.99
CA ASP A 265 2.77 23.38 -3.90
C ASP A 265 1.58 22.82 -3.12
N PRO A 266 0.45 23.55 -3.01
CA PRO A 266 -0.74 23.08 -2.30
C PRO A 266 -1.33 21.81 -2.91
N LYS A 267 -1.07 21.49 -4.19
CA LYS A 267 -1.50 20.22 -4.80
C LYS A 267 -0.83 19.02 -4.15
N VAL A 268 0.45 19.15 -3.74
CA VAL A 268 1.17 18.08 -3.06
C VAL A 268 0.56 17.82 -1.68
N ARG A 269 0.22 18.89 -0.93
CA ARG A 269 -0.52 18.76 0.34
C ARG A 269 -1.91 18.12 0.14
N VAL A 270 -2.61 18.43 -0.95
CA VAL A 270 -3.88 17.78 -1.31
C VAL A 270 -3.66 16.28 -1.54
N GLY A 271 -2.63 15.87 -2.27
CA GLY A 271 -2.28 14.46 -2.49
C GLY A 271 -2.05 13.72 -1.18
N GLN A 272 -1.19 14.23 -0.32
CA GLN A 272 -0.90 13.68 1.02
C GLN A 272 -2.15 13.55 1.88
N LEU A 273 -3.04 14.56 1.89
CA LEU A 273 -4.27 14.51 2.68
C LEU A 273 -5.31 13.52 2.14
N VAL A 274 -5.32 13.25 0.83
CA VAL A 274 -6.15 12.18 0.26
C VAL A 274 -5.67 10.82 0.75
N ASP A 275 -4.35 10.61 0.83
CA ASP A 275 -3.76 9.39 1.40
C ASP A 275 -4.02 9.27 2.90
N ALA A 276 -3.94 10.35 3.65
CA ALA A 276 -4.33 10.39 5.07
C ALA A 276 -5.80 10.00 5.27
N LEU A 277 -6.70 10.51 4.42
CA LEU A 277 -8.13 10.19 4.48
C LEU A 277 -8.43 8.74 4.06
N LEU A 278 -7.61 8.15 3.18
CA LEU A 278 -7.69 6.72 2.90
C LEU A 278 -7.40 5.90 4.17
N ARG A 279 -6.32 6.23 4.90
CA ARG A 279 -5.93 5.54 6.15
C ARG A 279 -6.95 5.78 7.25
N ASN A 280 -7.46 7.00 7.41
CA ASN A 280 -8.58 7.26 8.34
C ASN A 280 -9.79 6.38 8.02
N SER A 281 -10.11 6.22 6.73
CA SER A 281 -11.25 5.39 6.31
C SER A 281 -10.99 3.91 6.56
N ARG A 282 -9.76 3.40 6.33
CA ARG A 282 -9.36 2.04 6.69
C ARG A 282 -9.53 1.80 8.18
N TYR A 283 -8.94 2.66 8.99
CA TYR A 283 -9.00 2.59 10.45
C TYR A 283 -10.43 2.48 10.98
N ILE A 284 -11.30 3.42 10.56
CA ILE A 284 -12.69 3.47 11.01
C ILE A 284 -13.48 2.28 10.46
N ALA A 285 -13.37 2.00 9.16
CA ALA A 285 -14.11 0.89 8.55
C ALA A 285 -13.68 -0.46 9.15
N GLY A 286 -12.40 -0.71 9.39
CA GLY A 286 -11.92 -1.93 10.04
C GLY A 286 -12.50 -2.11 11.43
N LEU A 287 -12.45 -1.05 12.25
CA LEU A 287 -13.03 -1.07 13.60
C LEU A 287 -14.54 -1.33 13.56
N GLU A 288 -15.28 -0.60 12.71
CA GLU A 288 -16.75 -0.69 12.64
C GLU A 288 -17.23 -1.99 11.96
N MET A 289 -16.51 -2.53 11.01
CA MET A 289 -16.85 -3.79 10.37
C MET A 289 -16.65 -4.97 11.31
N HIS A 290 -15.58 -5.00 12.10
CA HIS A 290 -15.24 -6.14 12.97
C HIS A 290 -15.85 -6.05 14.37
N THR A 291 -16.13 -4.86 14.87
CA THR A 291 -16.64 -4.67 16.26
C THR A 291 -18.02 -4.02 16.33
N GLY A 292 -18.50 -3.46 15.22
CA GLY A 292 -19.82 -2.85 15.05
C GLY A 292 -20.66 -3.64 14.05
N ASN A 293 -21.50 -2.92 13.31
CA ASN A 293 -22.42 -3.52 12.34
C ASN A 293 -22.22 -2.96 10.92
N MET A 294 -21.08 -2.33 10.63
CA MET A 294 -20.82 -1.81 9.29
C MET A 294 -20.69 -2.97 8.30
N THR A 295 -21.50 -2.89 7.24
CA THR A 295 -21.41 -3.85 6.12
C THR A 295 -20.34 -3.44 5.13
N VAL A 296 -19.93 -4.36 4.24
CA VAL A 296 -18.99 -4.07 3.14
C VAL A 296 -19.49 -2.93 2.26
N GLU A 297 -20.80 -2.89 1.94
CA GLU A 297 -21.38 -1.82 1.12
C GLU A 297 -21.40 -0.47 1.86
N GLN A 298 -21.62 -0.48 3.17
CA GLN A 298 -21.49 0.73 3.98
C GLN A 298 -20.04 1.21 4.05
N ALA A 299 -19.08 0.32 4.22
CA ALA A 299 -17.65 0.63 4.18
C ALA A 299 -17.27 1.25 2.82
N LYS A 300 -17.66 0.65 1.71
CA LYS A 300 -17.46 1.19 0.35
C LYS A 300 -18.05 2.60 0.19
N SER A 301 -19.26 2.83 0.71
CA SER A 301 -19.87 4.16 0.72
C SER A 301 -19.05 5.15 1.58
N PHE A 302 -18.54 4.69 2.72
CA PHE A 302 -17.72 5.48 3.63
C PHE A 302 -16.41 5.92 2.98
N PHE A 303 -15.67 5.01 2.36
CA PHE A 303 -14.45 5.34 1.60
C PHE A 303 -14.69 6.40 0.53
N LYS A 304 -15.80 6.31 -0.19
CA LYS A 304 -16.17 7.30 -1.22
C LYS A 304 -16.55 8.65 -0.65
N LYS A 305 -17.37 8.68 0.38
CA LYS A 305 -17.96 9.91 0.93
C LYS A 305 -17.00 10.64 1.86
N GLU A 306 -16.46 9.91 2.83
CA GLU A 306 -15.63 10.46 3.90
C GLU A 306 -14.14 10.46 3.54
N GLY A 307 -13.67 9.40 2.87
CA GLY A 307 -12.28 9.24 2.45
C GLY A 307 -11.95 9.85 1.09
N TYR A 308 -12.90 10.44 0.37
CA TYR A 308 -12.71 11.04 -0.97
C TYR A 308 -12.15 10.05 -2.01
N GLN A 309 -12.32 8.75 -1.80
CA GLN A 309 -11.79 7.73 -2.66
C GLN A 309 -12.64 7.53 -3.93
N VAL A 310 -11.97 7.15 -5.04
CA VAL A 310 -12.65 6.74 -6.27
C VAL A 310 -13.28 5.36 -6.12
N ALA A 311 -14.33 5.08 -6.90
CA ALA A 311 -15.11 3.85 -6.74
C ALA A 311 -14.29 2.54 -6.80
N PRO A 312 -13.32 2.36 -7.71
CA PRO A 312 -12.50 1.15 -7.73
C PRO A 312 -11.69 0.95 -6.44
N ILE A 313 -11.07 2.01 -5.93
CA ILE A 313 -10.30 1.96 -4.67
C ILE A 313 -11.23 1.63 -3.50
N ALA A 314 -12.36 2.31 -3.39
CA ALA A 314 -13.34 2.06 -2.34
C ALA A 314 -13.86 0.61 -2.31
N GLU A 315 -14.02 -0.03 -3.47
CA GLU A 315 -14.41 -1.43 -3.60
C GLU A 315 -13.32 -2.37 -3.05
N VAL A 316 -12.07 -2.17 -3.51
CA VAL A 316 -10.93 -3.00 -3.09
C VAL A 316 -10.70 -2.86 -1.59
N GLU A 317 -10.69 -1.63 -1.06
CA GLU A 317 -10.43 -1.36 0.35
C GLU A 317 -11.52 -1.95 1.26
N ALA A 318 -12.79 -1.79 0.90
CA ALA A 318 -13.88 -2.38 1.67
C ALA A 318 -13.82 -3.93 1.72
N ARG A 319 -13.36 -4.56 0.63
CA ARG A 319 -13.16 -6.03 0.60
C ARG A 319 -11.95 -6.47 1.41
N ARG A 320 -10.83 -5.73 1.34
CA ARG A 320 -9.62 -6.04 2.13
C ARG A 320 -9.94 -6.10 3.62
N GLY A 321 -10.80 -5.22 4.13
CA GLY A 321 -11.25 -5.24 5.50
C GLY A 321 -11.93 -6.53 5.96
N THR A 322 -12.37 -7.40 5.06
CA THR A 322 -12.95 -8.70 5.42
C THR A 322 -11.89 -9.80 5.60
N SER A 323 -10.69 -9.62 5.07
CA SER A 323 -9.62 -10.63 5.08
C SER A 323 -8.55 -10.36 6.14
N ASP A 324 -8.26 -9.10 6.42
CA ASP A 324 -7.32 -8.70 7.46
C ASP A 324 -7.87 -7.54 8.30
N PRO A 325 -8.33 -7.82 9.52
CA PRO A 325 -8.92 -6.79 10.37
C PRO A 325 -7.93 -5.74 10.86
N LEU A 326 -6.64 -6.08 11.04
CA LEU A 326 -5.63 -5.11 11.52
C LEU A 326 -4.93 -4.37 10.39
N TYR A 327 -4.98 -4.84 9.16
CA TYR A 327 -4.51 -4.11 8.00
C TYR A 327 -5.23 -2.75 7.82
N MET A 328 -6.41 -2.65 8.42
CA MET A 328 -7.22 -1.45 8.38
C MET A 328 -6.76 -0.37 9.38
N LEU A 329 -5.95 -0.72 10.35
CA LEU A 329 -5.39 0.20 11.34
C LEU A 329 -4.08 0.80 10.86
#